data_29f9ffc7a0e609de4f7f4ed0a075f0d4
#
_entry.id   29f9ffc7a0e609de4f7f4ed0a075f0d4
#
_cell.length_a   1.000
_cell.length_b   1.000
_cell.length_c   1.000
_cell.angle_alpha   90.00
_cell.angle_beta   90.00
_cell.angle_gamma   90.00
#
_symmetry.space_group_name_H-M   'P 1'
#
loop_
_entity.id
_entity.type
_entity.pdbx_description
1 polymer ?
#
loop_
_entity_poly.entity_id
_entity_poly.type
_entity_poly.pdbx_seq_one_letter_code
_entity_poly.pdbx_strand_id
1 'polypeptide(L)'
;MAFYLKKTKLKGRTYLSIDESFYSHEKKGTAHKCYQSLGSVETWKEKGIEDPISHFQKEVDALNQEKADAGTRKISDISPILHLGYFPLKSILEKLKIKKYVDYFKLTNDFTYDLFELLSSLVYARAVNPCSKYRTFHEVLPNLYEPVSYSYDQLLDGLSFLGNDYEKFVELFTVQTKHVFGIDTSKNYFDCTNFYFEIDREDDFRRKGPSKENRKEPIVGLGLLLDSHQIPVGMKMFPGNESEKPVLRDVIDLLKSQNNINGKTIHVADKGLNCAKNIIHAKKTGDGYLFSKSVKSLPETEKTWVLLDTGFVDVKDKHGKVLYRYKSCIDEFPYKVEQGGKIYTVKLREKRLLTYNPSLAAKKRHEINRMIEKAKTLTASQAKRTEYGEAGKYVCFTDGKGNRASVSMNQDAIDKDLRLSLIHI
;
A
#
# COMPACT_ATOMS: atom_id res chain seq x y z
N MET A 1 16.62 32.80 19.68
CA MET A 1 16.91 32.64 21.13
C MET A 1 18.35 33.07 21.37
N ALA A 2 18.57 33.97 22.31
CA ALA A 2 19.90 34.52 22.56
C ALA A 2 20.17 34.59 24.07
N PHE A 3 21.42 34.41 24.42
CA PHE A 3 21.92 34.71 25.78
C PHE A 3 22.20 36.19 25.93
N TYR A 4 21.99 36.71 27.12
CA TYR A 4 22.32 38.10 27.45
C TYR A 4 22.74 38.24 28.90
N LEU A 5 23.62 39.23 29.18
CA LEU A 5 24.07 39.52 30.52
C LEU A 5 23.04 40.42 31.22
N LYS A 6 22.38 39.89 32.23
CA LYS A 6 21.45 40.63 33.07
C LYS A 6 22.14 41.24 34.29
N LYS A 7 21.85 42.52 34.54
CA LYS A 7 22.39 43.28 35.67
C LYS A 7 21.23 43.62 36.60
N THR A 8 21.29 43.16 37.84
CA THR A 8 20.25 43.38 38.83
C THR A 8 20.86 44.13 40.02
N LYS A 9 20.34 45.34 40.35
CA LYS A 9 20.78 46.10 41.53
C LYS A 9 19.96 45.71 42.75
N LEU A 10 20.61 45.22 43.79
CA LEU A 10 19.98 44.84 45.06
C LEU A 10 20.80 45.33 46.23
N LYS A 11 20.19 46.09 47.17
CA LYS A 11 20.85 46.63 48.38
C LYS A 11 22.19 47.30 48.12
N GLY A 12 22.28 48.16 47.06
CA GLY A 12 23.45 48.85 46.67
C GLY A 12 24.56 48.10 45.96
N ARG A 13 24.39 46.79 45.74
CA ARG A 13 25.31 45.92 44.99
C ARG A 13 24.71 45.53 43.63
N THR A 14 25.58 45.30 42.63
CA THR A 14 25.19 44.86 41.31
C THR A 14 25.47 43.36 41.15
N TYR A 15 24.43 42.61 40.92
CA TYR A 15 24.50 41.15 40.64
C TYR A 15 24.40 40.90 39.15
N LEU A 16 25.17 39.94 38.68
CA LEU A 16 25.20 39.50 37.29
C LEU A 16 24.58 38.10 37.14
N SER A 17 23.84 37.89 36.09
CA SER A 17 23.42 36.55 35.62
C SER A 17 23.44 36.50 34.09
N ILE A 18 23.68 35.33 33.56
CA ILE A 18 23.45 35.03 32.15
C ILE A 18 22.05 34.48 32.04
N ASP A 19 21.19 35.20 31.34
CA ASP A 19 19.80 34.76 31.10
C ASP A 19 19.63 34.39 29.62
N GLU A 20 18.79 33.40 29.35
CA GLU A 20 18.39 32.96 27.99
C GLU A 20 16.99 33.50 27.71
N SER A 21 16.81 34.12 26.54
CA SER A 21 15.50 34.51 26.03
C SER A 21 14.95 33.40 25.11
N PHE A 22 13.68 33.04 25.28
CA PHE A 22 12.97 32.07 24.43
C PHE A 22 11.53 32.50 24.25
N TYR A 23 10.90 31.97 23.21
CA TYR A 23 9.46 32.17 22.98
C TYR A 23 8.65 31.20 23.84
N SER A 24 7.75 31.71 24.67
CA SER A 24 6.82 30.88 25.44
C SER A 24 5.46 30.86 24.78
N HIS A 25 5.02 29.67 24.41
CA HIS A 25 3.68 29.45 23.84
C HIS A 25 2.55 29.76 24.83
N GLU A 26 2.78 29.53 26.15
CA GLU A 26 1.81 29.83 27.21
C GLU A 26 1.59 31.34 27.36
N LYS A 27 2.68 32.13 27.30
CA LYS A 27 2.64 33.58 27.44
C LYS A 27 2.48 34.33 26.14
N LYS A 28 2.43 33.60 25.00
CA LYS A 28 2.39 34.14 23.63
C LYS A 28 3.39 35.27 23.40
N GLY A 29 4.59 35.15 23.98
CA GLY A 29 5.63 36.18 23.94
C GLY A 29 6.99 35.69 24.41
N THR A 30 7.95 36.62 24.46
CA THR A 30 9.30 36.30 24.92
C THR A 30 9.32 36.07 26.43
N ALA A 31 9.85 34.92 26.82
CA ALA A 31 10.13 34.56 28.21
C ALA A 31 11.63 34.44 28.42
N HIS A 32 12.06 34.54 29.68
CA HIS A 32 13.47 34.54 30.09
C HIS A 32 13.69 33.48 31.16
N LYS A 33 14.79 32.76 31.06
CA LYS A 33 15.23 31.79 32.04
C LYS A 33 16.69 32.10 32.45
N CYS A 34 16.97 32.09 33.74
CA CYS A 34 18.34 32.20 34.21
C CYS A 34 19.13 30.96 33.81
N TYR A 35 20.17 31.12 33.00
CA TYR A 35 21.09 30.06 32.58
C TYR A 35 22.17 29.85 33.67
N GLN A 36 22.79 30.94 34.11
CA GLN A 36 23.84 30.90 35.10
C GLN A 36 23.83 32.16 35.98
N SER A 37 23.87 31.96 37.30
CA SER A 37 24.03 33.06 38.25
C SER A 37 25.53 33.30 38.53
N LEU A 38 25.98 34.53 38.32
CA LEU A 38 27.41 34.90 38.42
C LEU A 38 27.77 35.55 39.76
N GLY A 39 26.77 35.97 40.54
CA GLY A 39 27.02 36.66 41.81
C GLY A 39 27.24 38.18 41.67
N SER A 40 27.87 38.85 42.67
CA SER A 40 28.02 40.30 42.67
C SER A 40 29.30 40.75 41.93
N VAL A 41 29.22 41.92 41.31
CA VAL A 41 30.37 42.56 40.65
C VAL A 41 31.52 42.80 41.63
N GLU A 42 31.20 43.18 42.89
CA GLU A 42 32.19 43.45 43.94
C GLU A 42 32.99 42.18 44.25
N THR A 43 32.33 41.04 44.40
CA THR A 43 32.99 39.74 44.63
C THR A 43 33.97 39.34 43.52
N TRP A 44 33.67 39.67 42.28
CA TRP A 44 34.56 39.36 41.16
C TRP A 44 35.76 40.35 41.09
N LYS A 45 35.55 41.60 41.49
CA LYS A 45 36.66 42.57 41.65
C LYS A 45 37.66 42.17 42.77
N GLU A 46 37.13 41.66 43.89
CA GLU A 46 37.94 41.07 44.95
C GLU A 46 38.73 39.83 44.49
N LYS A 47 38.22 39.10 43.53
CA LYS A 47 38.90 37.96 42.89
C LYS A 47 39.88 38.34 41.79
N GLY A 48 40.12 39.63 41.55
CA GLY A 48 41.13 40.13 40.62
C GLY A 48 40.63 40.40 39.20
N ILE A 49 39.33 40.40 38.96
CA ILE A 49 38.78 40.81 37.66
C ILE A 49 38.41 42.30 37.72
N GLU A 50 39.21 43.17 37.08
CA GLU A 50 39.02 44.60 37.09
C GLU A 50 37.64 45.03 36.53
N ASP A 51 37.21 44.45 35.40
CA ASP A 51 35.90 44.71 34.81
C ASP A 51 35.12 43.42 34.60
N PRO A 52 34.36 42.94 35.63
CA PRO A 52 33.55 41.77 35.55
C PRO A 52 32.45 41.82 34.46
N ILE A 53 31.96 43.04 34.18
CA ILE A 53 30.89 43.22 33.19
C ILE A 53 31.41 42.91 31.79
N SER A 54 32.54 43.51 31.39
CA SER A 54 33.15 43.22 30.08
C SER A 54 33.66 41.78 29.99
N HIS A 55 34.14 41.21 31.10
CA HIS A 55 34.56 39.82 31.14
C HIS A 55 33.42 38.85 30.81
N PHE A 56 32.32 38.97 31.53
CA PHE A 56 31.14 38.08 31.30
C PHE A 56 30.35 38.43 30.04
N GLN A 57 30.45 39.66 29.50
CA GLN A 57 29.91 39.97 28.20
C GLN A 57 30.59 39.16 27.08
N LYS A 58 31.92 39.01 27.15
CA LYS A 58 32.65 38.14 26.20
C LYS A 58 32.23 36.69 26.30
N GLU A 59 31.93 36.20 27.50
CA GLU A 59 31.42 34.84 27.70
C GLU A 59 30.01 34.66 27.07
N VAL A 60 29.14 35.66 27.26
CA VAL A 60 27.83 35.70 26.61
C VAL A 60 27.94 35.73 25.08
N ASP A 61 28.87 36.51 24.55
CA ASP A 61 29.11 36.62 23.11
C ASP A 61 29.63 35.27 22.56
N ALA A 62 30.52 34.59 23.30
CA ALA A 62 31.01 33.25 22.94
C ALA A 62 29.87 32.22 22.95
N LEU A 63 28.99 32.20 23.95
CA LEU A 63 27.83 31.33 24.02
C LEU A 63 26.86 31.57 22.85
N ASN A 64 26.65 32.84 22.48
CA ASN A 64 25.81 33.16 21.32
C ASN A 64 26.48 32.75 20.01
N GLN A 65 27.81 32.85 19.91
CA GLN A 65 28.57 32.41 18.75
C GLN A 65 28.52 30.88 18.63
N GLU A 66 28.75 30.14 19.73
CA GLU A 66 28.60 28.67 19.73
C GLU A 66 27.20 28.23 19.33
N LYS A 67 26.18 28.93 19.80
CA LYS A 67 24.79 28.67 19.46
C LYS A 67 24.50 28.98 18.00
N ALA A 68 25.05 30.04 17.44
CA ALA A 68 24.97 30.38 16.02
C ALA A 68 25.69 29.31 15.17
N ASP A 69 26.89 28.90 15.61
CA ASP A 69 27.67 27.87 14.91
C ASP A 69 27.04 26.49 15.00
N ALA A 70 26.37 26.16 16.11
CA ALA A 70 25.59 24.94 16.26
C ALA A 70 24.33 24.96 15.38
N GLY A 71 23.74 26.12 15.13
CA GLY A 71 22.64 26.33 14.21
C GLY A 71 23.04 26.36 12.73
N THR A 72 24.30 26.65 12.45
CA THR A 72 24.87 26.61 11.10
C THR A 72 25.27 25.17 10.79
N ARG A 73 24.67 24.54 9.78
CA ARG A 73 25.16 23.24 9.30
C ARG A 73 26.62 23.41 8.89
N LYS A 74 27.54 22.80 9.65
CA LYS A 74 28.93 22.69 9.23
C LYS A 74 28.94 22.02 7.86
N ILE A 75 29.56 22.65 6.87
CA ILE A 75 29.88 22.02 5.61
C ILE A 75 30.88 20.93 5.97
N SER A 76 30.42 19.67 6.07
CA SER A 76 31.29 18.53 6.20
C SER A 76 31.85 18.17 4.83
N ASP A 77 32.99 17.52 4.76
CA ASP A 77 33.58 17.00 3.51
C ASP A 77 32.66 15.97 2.80
N ILE A 78 31.61 15.51 3.47
CA ILE A 78 30.59 14.63 2.94
C ILE A 78 29.34 15.49 2.66
N SER A 79 29.04 15.69 1.37
CA SER A 79 27.78 16.30 0.95
C SER A 79 26.61 15.46 1.42
N PRO A 80 25.59 16.02 2.10
CA PRO A 80 24.41 15.26 2.48
C PRO A 80 23.69 14.77 1.24
N ILE A 81 23.32 13.49 1.24
CA ILE A 81 22.48 12.93 0.18
C ILE A 81 21.04 13.34 0.48
N LEU A 82 20.46 14.19 -0.39
CA LEU A 82 19.07 14.62 -0.26
C LEU A 82 18.18 13.87 -1.28
N HIS A 83 17.00 13.47 -0.82
CA HIS A 83 15.96 12.91 -1.66
C HIS A 83 15.17 14.04 -2.33
N LEU A 84 15.28 14.16 -3.65
CA LEU A 84 14.53 15.14 -4.46
C LEU A 84 13.42 14.50 -5.29
N GLY A 85 13.40 13.17 -5.41
CA GLY A 85 12.48 12.42 -6.27
C GLY A 85 10.99 12.57 -5.95
N TYR A 86 10.64 13.22 -4.85
CA TYR A 86 9.25 13.45 -4.44
C TYR A 86 8.64 14.75 -4.99
N PHE A 87 9.39 15.66 -5.58
CA PHE A 87 8.86 16.95 -6.07
C PHE A 87 7.68 16.81 -7.06
N PRO A 88 7.64 15.84 -7.97
CA PRO A 88 6.46 15.61 -8.79
C PRO A 88 5.20 15.29 -7.96
N LEU A 89 5.35 14.51 -6.87
CA LEU A 89 4.24 14.18 -5.96
C LEU A 89 3.78 15.41 -5.19
N LYS A 90 4.72 16.25 -4.73
CA LYS A 90 4.41 17.54 -4.09
C LYS A 90 3.55 18.40 -5.01
N SER A 91 3.95 18.55 -6.27
CA SER A 91 3.19 19.30 -7.29
C SER A 91 1.79 18.74 -7.51
N ILE A 92 1.62 17.40 -7.48
CA ILE A 92 0.30 16.76 -7.60
C ILE A 92 -0.56 17.06 -6.37
N LEU A 93 -0.03 16.93 -5.15
CA LEU A 93 -0.77 17.23 -3.92
C LEU A 93 -1.21 18.70 -3.85
N GLU A 94 -0.36 19.62 -4.33
CA GLU A 94 -0.69 21.05 -4.45
C GLU A 94 -1.83 21.30 -5.43
N LYS A 95 -1.79 20.68 -6.63
CA LYS A 95 -2.86 20.75 -7.63
C LYS A 95 -4.18 20.20 -7.09
N LEU A 96 -4.13 19.10 -6.34
CA LEU A 96 -5.28 18.49 -5.67
C LEU A 96 -5.80 19.34 -4.50
N LYS A 97 -5.05 20.36 -4.06
CA LYS A 97 -5.40 21.24 -2.91
C LYS A 97 -5.69 20.46 -1.62
N ILE A 98 -5.05 19.31 -1.43
CA ILE A 98 -5.31 18.41 -0.30
C ILE A 98 -5.09 19.11 1.04
N LYS A 99 -4.07 19.97 1.16
CA LYS A 99 -3.80 20.72 2.40
C LYS A 99 -5.05 21.44 2.92
N LYS A 100 -5.76 22.16 2.05
CA LYS A 100 -6.95 22.92 2.42
C LYS A 100 -8.01 22.05 3.12
N TYR A 101 -8.19 20.83 2.67
CA TYR A 101 -9.21 19.92 3.22
C TYR A 101 -8.70 19.19 4.45
N VAL A 102 -7.43 18.82 4.49
CA VAL A 102 -6.80 18.21 5.67
C VAL A 102 -6.80 19.19 6.85
N ASP A 103 -6.61 20.47 6.60
CA ASP A 103 -6.66 21.51 7.64
C ASP A 103 -8.05 21.62 8.31
N TYR A 104 -9.15 21.18 7.66
CA TYR A 104 -10.46 21.10 8.31
C TYR A 104 -10.49 20.10 9.46
N PHE A 105 -9.71 19.04 9.43
CA PHE A 105 -9.63 18.09 10.53
C PHE A 105 -9.01 18.71 11.79
N LYS A 106 -8.22 19.79 11.65
CA LYS A 106 -7.71 20.57 12.80
C LYS A 106 -8.79 21.31 13.56
N LEU A 107 -9.93 21.62 12.92
CA LEU A 107 -11.03 22.35 13.56
C LEU A 107 -11.78 21.50 14.60
N THR A 108 -11.71 20.18 14.45
CA THR A 108 -12.43 19.21 15.30
C THR A 108 -11.50 18.35 16.14
N ASN A 109 -10.17 18.52 16.02
CA ASN A 109 -9.16 17.74 16.70
C ASN A 109 -7.99 18.63 17.14
N ASP A 110 -7.49 18.43 18.36
CA ASP A 110 -6.42 19.21 18.95
C ASP A 110 -5.03 18.71 18.53
N PHE A 111 -4.68 18.87 17.25
CA PHE A 111 -3.32 18.56 16.77
C PHE A 111 -2.32 19.63 17.18
N THR A 112 -1.22 19.22 17.78
CA THR A 112 -0.06 20.09 18.09
C THR A 112 0.94 20.19 16.95
N TYR A 113 0.67 19.53 15.81
CA TYR A 113 1.51 19.44 14.62
C TYR A 113 0.69 19.66 13.33
N ASP A 114 1.37 19.83 12.19
CA ASP A 114 0.72 19.93 10.89
C ASP A 114 0.40 18.54 10.32
N LEU A 115 -0.89 18.16 10.33
CA LEU A 115 -1.37 16.87 9.82
C LEU A 115 -1.09 16.71 8.32
N PHE A 116 -1.15 17.82 7.54
CA PHE A 116 -0.85 17.74 6.11
C PHE A 116 0.65 17.54 5.86
N GLU A 117 1.51 18.19 6.63
CA GLU A 117 2.96 17.96 6.58
C GLU A 117 3.27 16.47 6.88
N LEU A 118 2.64 15.91 7.91
CA LEU A 118 2.79 14.51 8.27
C LEU A 118 2.32 13.58 7.15
N LEU A 119 1.11 13.77 6.62
CA LEU A 119 0.56 12.96 5.53
C LEU A 119 1.43 13.04 4.28
N SER A 120 1.78 14.25 3.84
CA SER A 120 2.55 14.46 2.61
C SER A 120 3.98 13.91 2.71
N SER A 121 4.66 14.13 3.83
CA SER A 121 6.02 13.63 4.06
C SER A 121 6.07 12.10 4.11
N LEU A 122 5.04 11.43 4.65
CA LEU A 122 4.92 9.96 4.59
C LEU A 122 4.73 9.45 3.17
N VAL A 123 3.94 10.15 2.34
CA VAL A 123 3.79 9.83 0.91
C VAL A 123 5.12 9.99 0.20
N TYR A 124 5.85 11.09 0.45
CA TYR A 124 7.15 11.34 -0.15
C TYR A 124 8.18 10.29 0.26
N ALA A 125 8.30 10.02 1.56
CA ALA A 125 9.22 9.02 2.08
C ALA A 125 8.92 7.62 1.52
N ARG A 126 7.64 7.25 1.39
CA ARG A 126 7.23 5.97 0.80
C ARG A 126 7.63 5.85 -0.67
N ALA A 127 7.60 6.94 -1.41
CA ALA A 127 7.96 6.96 -2.83
C ALA A 127 9.49 6.89 -3.04
N VAL A 128 10.28 7.57 -2.20
CA VAL A 128 11.74 7.66 -2.39
C VAL A 128 12.50 6.50 -1.75
N ASN A 129 12.06 6.03 -0.58
CA ASN A 129 12.71 4.92 0.14
C ASN A 129 11.71 4.20 1.06
N PRO A 130 10.98 3.18 0.56
CA PRO A 130 10.01 2.42 1.35
C PRO A 130 10.70 1.63 2.48
N CYS A 131 10.38 1.95 3.73
CA CYS A 131 10.91 1.25 4.91
C CYS A 131 9.92 1.29 6.10
N SER A 132 10.31 0.75 7.26
CA SER A 132 9.52 0.83 8.49
C SER A 132 9.32 2.28 8.93
N LYS A 133 8.28 2.57 9.72
CA LYS A 133 7.99 3.93 10.20
C LYS A 133 9.13 4.50 11.05
N TYR A 134 9.77 3.66 11.85
CA TYR A 134 10.96 4.05 12.62
C TYR A 134 12.09 4.53 11.69
N ARG A 135 12.45 3.71 10.70
CA ARG A 135 13.47 4.09 9.72
C ARG A 135 13.04 5.26 8.84
N THR A 136 11.77 5.32 8.48
CA THR A 136 11.22 6.49 7.75
C THR A 136 11.53 7.77 8.52
N PHE A 137 11.22 7.82 9.82
CA PHE A 137 11.41 9.01 10.64
C PHE A 137 12.90 9.36 10.85
N HIS A 138 13.72 8.36 11.19
CA HIS A 138 15.12 8.61 11.58
C HIS A 138 16.10 8.67 10.40
N GLU A 139 15.80 8.01 9.28
CA GLU A 139 16.75 7.88 8.16
C GLU A 139 16.28 8.55 6.86
N VAL A 140 14.94 8.63 6.59
CA VAL A 140 14.43 9.14 5.32
C VAL A 140 13.98 10.60 5.42
N LEU A 141 13.15 10.92 6.42
CA LEU A 141 12.61 12.27 6.58
C LEU A 141 13.71 13.34 6.79
N PRO A 142 14.79 13.08 7.57
CA PRO A 142 15.88 14.04 7.70
C PRO A 142 16.62 14.34 6.39
N ASN A 143 16.53 13.42 5.42
CA ASN A 143 17.16 13.55 4.11
C ASN A 143 16.21 14.06 3.01
N LEU A 144 14.97 14.40 3.34
CA LEU A 144 14.12 15.17 2.44
C LEU A 144 14.67 16.60 2.33
N TYR A 145 14.45 17.25 1.18
CA TYR A 145 14.89 18.64 0.98
C TYR A 145 14.24 19.60 1.99
N GLU A 146 12.98 19.36 2.32
CA GLU A 146 12.25 20.10 3.36
C GLU A 146 12.17 19.22 4.62
N PRO A 147 12.86 19.58 5.72
CA PRO A 147 12.80 18.81 6.95
C PRO A 147 11.43 18.94 7.60
N VAL A 148 10.99 17.90 8.30
CA VAL A 148 9.72 17.87 9.01
C VAL A 148 9.81 18.54 10.39
N SER A 149 8.69 19.12 10.85
CA SER A 149 8.61 19.88 12.11
C SER A 149 8.05 19.07 13.30
N TYR A 150 7.57 17.86 13.08
CA TYR A 150 6.92 17.01 14.09
C TYR A 150 7.88 15.95 14.67
N SER A 151 7.55 15.46 15.88
CA SER A 151 8.31 14.40 16.56
C SER A 151 7.87 12.99 16.10
N TYR A 152 8.62 11.96 16.52
CA TYR A 152 8.25 10.55 16.24
C TYR A 152 6.94 10.16 16.92
N ASP A 153 6.67 10.63 18.14
CA ASP A 153 5.41 10.35 18.83
C ASP A 153 4.22 11.00 18.11
N GLN A 154 4.40 12.23 17.60
CA GLN A 154 3.41 12.90 16.77
C GLN A 154 3.19 12.18 15.44
N LEU A 155 4.23 11.56 14.85
CA LEU A 155 4.08 10.70 13.69
C LEU A 155 3.18 9.49 13.98
N LEU A 156 3.38 8.82 15.14
CA LEU A 156 2.59 7.65 15.51
C LEU A 156 1.13 8.03 15.81
N ASP A 157 0.92 9.16 16.48
CA ASP A 157 -0.41 9.71 16.73
C ASP A 157 -1.15 10.05 15.42
N GLY A 158 -0.49 10.78 14.52
CA GLY A 158 -1.04 11.10 13.21
C GLY A 158 -1.34 9.87 12.35
N LEU A 159 -0.49 8.83 12.41
CA LEU A 159 -0.76 7.55 11.73
C LEU A 159 -2.00 6.86 12.29
N SER A 160 -2.20 6.89 13.62
CA SER A 160 -3.40 6.32 14.24
C SER A 160 -4.66 7.06 13.79
N PHE A 161 -4.60 8.40 13.74
CA PHE A 161 -5.70 9.22 13.24
C PHE A 161 -6.01 8.93 11.76
N LEU A 162 -4.99 8.94 10.89
CA LEU A 162 -5.14 8.63 9.46
C LEU A 162 -5.69 7.21 9.24
N GLY A 163 -5.29 6.26 10.08
CA GLY A 163 -5.76 4.88 10.00
C GLY A 163 -7.22 4.72 10.43
N ASN A 164 -7.64 5.37 11.50
CA ASN A 164 -9.02 5.32 12.00
C ASN A 164 -10.01 5.98 11.04
N ASP A 165 -9.61 7.05 10.38
CA ASP A 165 -10.44 7.82 9.45
C ASP A 165 -10.05 7.58 7.97
N TYR A 166 -9.38 6.46 7.63
CA TYR A 166 -8.82 6.24 6.29
C TYR A 166 -9.87 6.37 5.17
N GLU A 167 -11.11 5.99 5.40
CA GLU A 167 -12.18 6.09 4.40
C GLU A 167 -12.47 7.54 4.01
N LYS A 168 -12.44 8.47 4.99
CA LYS A 168 -12.60 9.91 4.73
C LYS A 168 -11.45 10.46 3.88
N PHE A 169 -10.22 10.00 4.13
CA PHE A 169 -9.06 10.40 3.31
C PHE A 169 -9.15 9.83 1.89
N VAL A 170 -9.56 8.57 1.74
CA VAL A 170 -9.78 7.96 0.42
C VAL A 170 -10.85 8.75 -0.35
N GLU A 171 -11.97 9.07 0.28
CA GLU A 171 -13.04 9.89 -0.31
C GLU A 171 -12.51 11.27 -0.73
N LEU A 172 -11.78 11.95 0.16
CA LEU A 172 -11.16 13.25 -0.12
C LEU A 172 -10.28 13.19 -1.38
N PHE A 173 -9.37 12.22 -1.44
CA PHE A 173 -8.48 12.06 -2.61
C PHE A 173 -9.27 11.75 -3.88
N THR A 174 -10.28 10.90 -3.81
CA THR A 174 -11.13 10.53 -4.96
C THR A 174 -11.91 11.75 -5.48
N VAL A 175 -12.54 12.51 -4.59
CA VAL A 175 -13.30 13.72 -4.95
C VAL A 175 -12.40 14.78 -5.58
N GLN A 176 -11.22 15.04 -4.98
CA GLN A 176 -10.27 16.01 -5.52
C GLN A 176 -9.67 15.55 -6.86
N THR A 177 -9.36 14.27 -7.01
CA THR A 177 -8.88 13.71 -8.28
C THR A 177 -9.93 13.86 -9.37
N LYS A 178 -11.20 13.55 -9.06
CA LYS A 178 -12.33 13.74 -9.97
C LYS A 178 -12.50 15.21 -10.39
N HIS A 179 -12.37 16.13 -9.43
CA HIS A 179 -12.52 17.56 -9.69
C HIS A 179 -11.37 18.13 -10.54
N VAL A 180 -10.13 17.74 -10.28
CA VAL A 180 -8.93 18.34 -10.91
C VAL A 180 -8.55 17.66 -12.21
N PHE A 181 -8.60 16.33 -12.27
CA PHE A 181 -8.12 15.54 -13.41
C PHE A 181 -9.24 14.85 -14.20
N GLY A 182 -10.43 14.77 -13.63
CA GLY A 182 -11.50 13.92 -14.13
C GLY A 182 -11.29 12.45 -13.75
N ILE A 183 -12.37 11.70 -13.77
CA ILE A 183 -12.40 10.25 -13.55
C ILE A 183 -13.29 9.65 -14.64
N ASP A 184 -12.79 8.65 -15.38
CA ASP A 184 -13.59 7.89 -16.33
C ASP A 184 -13.99 6.55 -15.71
N THR A 185 -15.21 6.47 -15.22
CA THR A 185 -15.77 5.25 -14.61
C THR A 185 -16.53 4.36 -15.60
N SER A 186 -16.37 4.55 -16.91
CA SER A 186 -16.97 3.69 -17.92
C SER A 186 -16.49 2.22 -17.82
N LYS A 187 -15.26 2.04 -17.34
CA LYS A 187 -14.66 0.75 -16.97
C LYS A 187 -13.94 0.88 -15.64
N ASN A 188 -14.12 -0.10 -14.78
CA ASN A 188 -13.42 -0.17 -13.50
C ASN A 188 -12.65 -1.48 -13.39
N TYR A 189 -11.41 -1.39 -12.95
CA TYR A 189 -10.55 -2.54 -12.69
C TYR A 189 -10.47 -2.75 -11.19
N PHE A 190 -10.76 -3.96 -10.74
CA PHE A 190 -10.70 -4.29 -9.31
C PHE A 190 -9.80 -5.51 -9.09
N ASP A 191 -8.88 -5.39 -8.16
CA ASP A 191 -8.08 -6.49 -7.66
C ASP A 191 -7.87 -6.36 -6.15
N CYS A 192 -7.59 -7.49 -5.50
CA CYS A 192 -7.23 -7.55 -4.10
C CYS A 192 -5.76 -7.94 -3.95
N THR A 193 -5.13 -7.41 -2.92
CA THR A 193 -3.79 -7.82 -2.47
C THR A 193 -3.78 -8.05 -0.97
N ASN A 194 -2.72 -8.68 -0.46
CA ASN A 194 -2.56 -8.96 0.95
C ASN A 194 -1.27 -8.35 1.46
N PHE A 195 -1.34 -7.79 2.68
CA PHE A 195 -0.17 -7.42 3.46
C PHE A 195 0.00 -8.42 4.58
N TYR A 196 1.18 -8.99 4.76
CA TYR A 196 1.49 -9.89 5.86
C TYR A 196 2.19 -9.14 7.00
N PHE A 197 2.04 -9.65 8.21
CA PHE A 197 2.62 -9.10 9.41
C PHE A 197 3.41 -10.17 10.15
N GLU A 198 4.66 -9.94 10.40
CA GLU A 198 5.54 -10.82 11.16
C GLU A 198 5.22 -10.71 12.67
N ILE A 199 4.05 -11.20 13.05
CA ILE A 199 3.55 -11.23 14.41
C ILE A 199 3.05 -12.63 14.77
N ASP A 200 3.17 -13.01 16.04
CA ASP A 200 2.77 -14.33 16.51
C ASP A 200 1.26 -14.42 16.81
N ARG A 201 0.65 -13.31 17.21
CA ARG A 201 -0.74 -13.26 17.62
C ARG A 201 -1.61 -12.55 16.59
N GLU A 202 -2.80 -13.11 16.38
CA GLU A 202 -3.85 -12.48 15.61
C GLU A 202 -4.59 -11.42 16.43
N ASP A 203 -5.14 -10.43 15.77
CA ASP A 203 -6.12 -9.49 16.32
C ASP A 203 -7.39 -9.50 15.46
N ASP A 204 -8.30 -8.54 15.67
CA ASP A 204 -9.58 -8.51 14.97
C ASP A 204 -9.44 -8.26 13.46
N PHE A 205 -8.29 -7.73 13.02
CA PHE A 205 -8.06 -7.34 11.63
C PHE A 205 -6.93 -8.14 10.98
N ARG A 206 -5.81 -8.34 11.69
CA ARG A 206 -4.68 -9.15 11.23
C ARG A 206 -4.96 -10.62 11.51
N ARG A 207 -5.50 -11.34 10.53
CA ARG A 207 -5.94 -12.72 10.62
C ARG A 207 -5.17 -13.62 9.67
N LYS A 208 -4.99 -14.89 10.07
CA LYS A 208 -4.46 -15.92 9.19
C LYS A 208 -5.51 -16.31 8.15
N GLY A 209 -5.12 -16.33 6.89
CA GLY A 209 -6.04 -16.63 5.79
C GLY A 209 -5.32 -16.98 4.50
N PRO A 210 -6.06 -17.20 3.42
CA PRO A 210 -5.47 -17.50 2.11
C PRO A 210 -4.64 -16.31 1.62
N SER A 211 -3.33 -16.48 1.60
CA SER A 211 -2.38 -15.47 1.12
C SER A 211 -1.96 -15.79 -0.30
N LYS A 212 -1.81 -14.76 -1.15
CA LYS A 212 -1.29 -14.91 -2.53
C LYS A 212 0.15 -15.49 -2.55
N GLU A 213 0.91 -15.28 -1.49
CA GLU A 213 2.28 -15.75 -1.32
C GLU A 213 2.40 -17.06 -0.51
N ASN A 214 1.27 -17.69 -0.16
CA ASN A 214 1.24 -18.88 0.71
C ASN A 214 1.93 -18.68 2.07
N ARG A 215 1.82 -17.47 2.63
CA ARG A 215 2.36 -17.11 3.94
C ARG A 215 1.52 -17.72 5.05
N LYS A 216 2.18 -17.99 6.18
CA LYS A 216 1.52 -18.51 7.41
C LYS A 216 1.21 -17.41 8.43
N GLU A 217 1.84 -16.27 8.27
CA GLU A 217 1.69 -15.11 9.13
C GLU A 217 0.31 -14.47 8.94
N PRO A 218 -0.23 -13.76 9.95
CA PRO A 218 -1.45 -12.99 9.81
C PRO A 218 -1.36 -11.97 8.67
N ILE A 219 -2.45 -11.83 7.93
CA ILE A 219 -2.56 -10.93 6.79
C ILE A 219 -3.72 -9.94 6.96
N VAL A 220 -3.67 -8.87 6.20
CA VAL A 220 -4.76 -7.92 5.97
C VAL A 220 -5.00 -7.85 4.48
N GLY A 221 -6.24 -7.96 4.05
CA GLY A 221 -6.64 -7.80 2.66
C GLY A 221 -6.86 -6.33 2.31
N LEU A 222 -6.51 -5.96 1.09
CA LEU A 222 -6.81 -4.66 0.48
C LEU A 222 -7.44 -4.88 -0.88
N GLY A 223 -8.68 -4.44 -1.06
CA GLY A 223 -9.34 -4.32 -2.35
C GLY A 223 -9.13 -2.92 -2.92
N LEU A 224 -8.67 -2.82 -4.16
CA LEU A 224 -8.42 -1.55 -4.85
C LEU A 224 -9.22 -1.47 -6.13
N LEU A 225 -9.99 -0.40 -6.31
CA LEU A 225 -10.73 -0.10 -7.53
C LEU A 225 -10.02 1.04 -8.29
N LEU A 226 -9.78 0.80 -9.56
CA LEU A 226 -9.18 1.75 -10.48
C LEU A 226 -10.21 2.15 -11.54
N ASP A 227 -10.12 3.37 -12.05
CA ASP A 227 -10.90 3.84 -13.20
C ASP A 227 -10.35 3.32 -14.54
N SER A 228 -10.89 3.76 -15.68
CA SER A 228 -10.44 3.32 -17.02
C SER A 228 -9.01 3.76 -17.35
N HIS A 229 -8.50 4.79 -16.70
CA HIS A 229 -7.12 5.27 -16.80
C HIS A 229 -6.18 4.69 -15.74
N GLN A 230 -6.66 3.68 -14.98
CA GLN A 230 -5.93 3.04 -13.89
C GLN A 230 -5.61 3.98 -12.70
N ILE A 231 -6.42 5.02 -12.52
CA ILE A 231 -6.34 5.90 -11.36
C ILE A 231 -7.13 5.27 -10.20
N PRO A 232 -6.57 5.15 -8.99
CA PRO A 232 -7.30 4.67 -7.83
C PRO A 232 -8.49 5.57 -7.49
N VAL A 233 -9.69 4.97 -7.40
CA VAL A 233 -10.94 5.69 -7.11
C VAL A 233 -11.66 5.16 -5.88
N GLY A 234 -11.23 4.02 -5.37
CA GLY A 234 -11.77 3.45 -4.15
C GLY A 234 -10.92 2.31 -3.62
N MET A 235 -10.94 2.14 -2.32
CA MET A 235 -10.28 1.02 -1.66
C MET A 235 -11.05 0.59 -0.42
N LYS A 236 -10.88 -0.67 -0.05
CA LYS A 236 -11.40 -1.23 1.21
C LYS A 236 -10.39 -2.19 1.80
N MET A 237 -10.08 -2.00 3.07
CA MET A 237 -9.33 -2.95 3.85
C MET A 237 -10.29 -3.94 4.53
N PHE A 238 -9.85 -5.19 4.68
CA PHE A 238 -10.65 -6.25 5.29
C PHE A 238 -9.77 -7.27 6.02
N PRO A 239 -10.32 -7.98 7.04
CA PRO A 239 -9.59 -9.00 7.77
C PRO A 239 -9.07 -10.12 6.88
N GLY A 240 -7.87 -10.62 7.19
CA GLY A 240 -7.18 -11.59 6.34
C GLY A 240 -7.87 -12.94 6.17
N ASN A 241 -8.79 -13.31 7.07
CA ASN A 241 -9.59 -14.53 6.98
C ASN A 241 -10.90 -14.35 6.18
N GLU A 242 -11.22 -13.14 5.74
CA GLU A 242 -12.41 -12.87 4.96
C GLU A 242 -12.21 -13.15 3.46
N SER A 243 -13.33 -13.41 2.78
CA SER A 243 -13.32 -13.64 1.34
C SER A 243 -13.22 -12.32 0.57
N GLU A 244 -12.37 -12.25 -0.43
CA GLU A 244 -12.24 -11.12 -1.35
C GLU A 244 -13.52 -10.84 -2.18
N LYS A 245 -14.38 -11.84 -2.37
CA LYS A 245 -15.54 -11.77 -3.29
C LYS A 245 -16.59 -10.71 -2.91
N PRO A 246 -16.96 -10.51 -1.63
CA PRO A 246 -17.90 -9.45 -1.24
C PRO A 246 -17.31 -8.05 -1.41
N VAL A 247 -16.00 -7.87 -1.20
CA VAL A 247 -15.32 -6.58 -1.16
C VAL A 247 -15.54 -5.76 -2.44
N LEU A 248 -15.56 -6.42 -3.61
CA LEU A 248 -15.87 -5.77 -4.89
C LEU A 248 -17.23 -5.05 -4.84
N ARG A 249 -18.27 -5.71 -4.34
CA ARG A 249 -19.63 -5.14 -4.28
C ARG A 249 -19.68 -3.97 -3.31
N ASP A 250 -19.08 -4.15 -2.13
CA ASP A 250 -19.06 -3.13 -1.09
C ASP A 250 -18.40 -1.84 -1.56
N VAL A 251 -17.25 -1.94 -2.26
CA VAL A 251 -16.54 -0.78 -2.81
C VAL A 251 -17.37 -0.10 -3.91
N ILE A 252 -18.01 -0.88 -4.80
CA ILE A 252 -18.86 -0.33 -5.86
C ILE A 252 -20.07 0.38 -5.27
N ASP A 253 -20.75 -0.25 -4.31
CA ASP A 253 -21.94 0.30 -3.68
C ASP A 253 -21.60 1.59 -2.91
N LEU A 254 -20.48 1.62 -2.20
CA LEU A 254 -19.98 2.82 -1.52
C LEU A 254 -19.76 3.97 -2.51
N LEU A 255 -19.02 3.73 -3.59
CA LEU A 255 -18.71 4.78 -4.57
C LEU A 255 -19.94 5.27 -5.35
N LYS A 256 -20.92 4.38 -5.60
CA LYS A 256 -22.21 4.78 -6.18
C LYS A 256 -23.02 5.62 -5.20
N SER A 257 -23.05 5.27 -3.92
CA SER A 257 -23.76 6.05 -2.89
C SER A 257 -23.16 7.45 -2.70
N GLN A 258 -21.86 7.59 -2.88
CA GLN A 258 -21.14 8.87 -2.84
C GLN A 258 -21.19 9.66 -4.16
N ASN A 259 -21.92 9.18 -5.19
CA ASN A 259 -21.95 9.76 -6.54
C ASN A 259 -20.55 9.85 -7.22
N ASN A 260 -19.60 9.05 -6.80
CA ASN A 260 -18.27 8.99 -7.41
C ASN A 260 -18.27 8.15 -8.69
N ILE A 261 -19.16 7.15 -8.79
CA ILE A 261 -19.45 6.39 -10.01
C ILE A 261 -20.88 6.73 -10.45
N ASN A 262 -21.02 7.31 -11.63
CA ASN A 262 -22.29 7.66 -12.23
C ASN A 262 -22.56 6.87 -13.50
N GLY A 263 -23.82 6.49 -13.70
CA GLY A 263 -24.25 5.77 -14.90
C GLY A 263 -23.82 4.32 -14.94
N LYS A 264 -23.79 3.75 -16.15
CA LYS A 264 -23.42 2.36 -16.41
C LYS A 264 -21.93 2.21 -16.51
N THR A 265 -21.36 1.26 -15.76
CA THR A 265 -19.93 0.92 -15.79
C THR A 265 -19.70 -0.53 -16.15
N ILE A 266 -18.49 -0.89 -16.59
CA ILE A 266 -18.06 -2.26 -16.81
C ILE A 266 -17.04 -2.62 -15.75
N HIS A 267 -17.36 -3.57 -14.87
CA HIS A 267 -16.44 -4.08 -13.84
C HIS A 267 -15.51 -5.14 -14.43
N VAL A 268 -14.21 -4.90 -14.37
CA VAL A 268 -13.18 -5.84 -14.82
C VAL A 268 -12.47 -6.40 -13.59
N ALA A 269 -12.47 -7.73 -13.46
CA ALA A 269 -11.83 -8.41 -12.35
C ALA A 269 -11.27 -9.79 -12.74
N ASP A 270 -10.37 -10.30 -11.91
CA ASP A 270 -9.72 -11.58 -12.12
C ASP A 270 -10.67 -12.76 -11.77
N LYS A 271 -10.17 -14.00 -11.98
CA LYS A 271 -10.90 -15.26 -11.73
C LYS A 271 -11.26 -15.47 -10.25
N GLY A 272 -10.51 -14.89 -9.31
CA GLY A 272 -10.76 -15.01 -7.87
C GLY A 272 -12.09 -14.35 -7.48
N LEU A 273 -12.45 -13.29 -8.19
CA LEU A 273 -13.65 -12.48 -7.96
C LEU A 273 -14.86 -12.92 -8.80
N ASN A 274 -14.66 -13.86 -9.74
CA ASN A 274 -15.72 -14.39 -10.57
C ASN A 274 -16.63 -15.34 -9.76
N CYS A 275 -17.77 -14.81 -9.32
CA CYS A 275 -18.80 -15.58 -8.62
C CYS A 275 -20.21 -15.12 -9.02
N ALA A 276 -21.18 -15.99 -8.85
CA ALA A 276 -22.58 -15.72 -9.21
C ALA A 276 -23.11 -14.44 -8.54
N LYS A 277 -22.76 -14.21 -7.26
CA LYS A 277 -23.21 -13.02 -6.51
C LYS A 277 -22.69 -11.72 -7.14
N ASN A 278 -21.42 -11.66 -7.59
CA ASN A 278 -20.84 -10.48 -8.22
C ASN A 278 -21.46 -10.21 -9.61
N ILE A 279 -21.67 -11.27 -10.40
CA ILE A 279 -22.30 -11.16 -11.71
C ILE A 279 -23.75 -10.65 -11.60
N ILE A 280 -24.52 -11.23 -10.67
CA ILE A 280 -25.91 -10.82 -10.45
C ILE A 280 -25.99 -9.39 -9.90
N HIS A 281 -25.08 -9.02 -9.01
CA HIS A 281 -24.98 -7.66 -8.51
C HIS A 281 -24.79 -6.66 -9.66
N ALA A 282 -23.81 -6.89 -10.55
CA ALA A 282 -23.59 -6.06 -11.72
C ALA A 282 -24.85 -5.95 -12.62
N LYS A 283 -25.55 -7.07 -12.84
CA LYS A 283 -26.80 -7.07 -13.61
C LYS A 283 -27.91 -6.29 -12.94
N LYS A 284 -28.06 -6.40 -11.60
CA LYS A 284 -29.08 -5.67 -10.83
C LYS A 284 -28.85 -4.16 -10.83
N THR A 285 -27.56 -3.73 -10.77
CA THR A 285 -27.18 -2.30 -10.81
C THR A 285 -27.16 -1.74 -12.23
N GLY A 286 -27.50 -2.54 -13.26
CA GLY A 286 -27.47 -2.13 -14.67
C GLY A 286 -26.07 -2.05 -15.28
N ASP A 287 -25.06 -2.56 -14.58
CA ASP A 287 -23.66 -2.55 -15.00
C ASP A 287 -23.32 -3.72 -15.92
N GLY A 288 -22.19 -3.60 -16.62
CA GLY A 288 -21.54 -4.70 -17.31
C GLY A 288 -20.45 -5.34 -16.44
N TYR A 289 -19.98 -6.51 -16.88
CA TYR A 289 -18.85 -7.17 -16.23
C TYR A 289 -17.96 -7.88 -17.25
N LEU A 290 -16.67 -7.93 -16.95
CA LEU A 290 -15.66 -8.71 -17.66
C LEU A 290 -14.81 -9.43 -16.61
N PHE A 291 -15.19 -10.67 -16.27
CA PHE A 291 -14.50 -11.45 -15.26
C PHE A 291 -13.81 -12.62 -15.91
N SER A 292 -12.53 -12.82 -15.60
CA SER A 292 -11.83 -14.01 -16.09
C SER A 292 -12.35 -15.27 -15.38
N LYS A 293 -12.26 -16.43 -16.07
CA LYS A 293 -12.75 -17.71 -15.57
C LYS A 293 -11.66 -18.77 -15.76
N SER A 294 -11.46 -19.61 -14.75
CA SER A 294 -10.50 -20.71 -14.85
C SER A 294 -11.03 -21.84 -15.72
N VAL A 295 -10.28 -22.21 -16.76
CA VAL A 295 -10.64 -23.38 -17.62
C VAL A 295 -10.68 -24.65 -16.80
N LYS A 296 -9.81 -24.80 -15.80
CA LYS A 296 -9.76 -26.03 -14.96
C LYS A 296 -11.06 -26.28 -14.21
N SER A 297 -11.81 -25.23 -13.88
CA SER A 297 -13.07 -25.30 -13.12
C SER A 297 -14.32 -25.26 -13.98
N LEU A 298 -14.21 -25.29 -15.31
CA LEU A 298 -15.36 -25.32 -16.21
C LEU A 298 -16.07 -26.69 -16.19
N PRO A 299 -17.40 -26.73 -16.41
CA PRO A 299 -18.11 -27.96 -16.77
C PRO A 299 -17.51 -28.62 -18.02
N GLU A 300 -17.64 -29.91 -18.15
CA GLU A 300 -17.05 -30.66 -19.29
C GLU A 300 -17.55 -30.18 -20.66
N THR A 301 -18.82 -29.82 -20.78
CA THR A 301 -19.37 -29.25 -22.02
C THR A 301 -18.68 -27.95 -22.42
N GLU A 302 -18.40 -27.07 -21.46
CA GLU A 302 -17.67 -25.83 -21.70
C GLU A 302 -16.19 -26.12 -22.01
N LYS A 303 -15.55 -27.07 -21.31
CA LYS A 303 -14.18 -27.52 -21.63
C LYS A 303 -14.04 -28.06 -23.03
N THR A 304 -15.02 -28.87 -23.49
CA THR A 304 -15.04 -29.38 -24.85
C THR A 304 -15.01 -28.23 -25.86
N TRP A 305 -15.87 -27.21 -25.68
CA TRP A 305 -15.86 -26.05 -26.56
C TRP A 305 -14.52 -25.30 -26.50
N VAL A 306 -13.96 -25.11 -25.31
CA VAL A 306 -12.66 -24.46 -25.12
C VAL A 306 -11.54 -25.17 -25.86
N LEU A 307 -11.52 -26.51 -25.82
CA LEU A 307 -10.47 -27.37 -26.41
C LEU A 307 -10.60 -27.58 -27.91
N LEU A 308 -11.78 -27.29 -28.52
CA LEU A 308 -11.93 -27.36 -29.97
C LEU A 308 -11.02 -26.32 -30.65
N ASP A 309 -10.22 -26.78 -31.62
CA ASP A 309 -9.32 -25.90 -32.38
C ASP A 309 -10.03 -25.12 -33.52
N THR A 310 -11.34 -25.28 -33.65
CA THR A 310 -12.16 -24.57 -34.62
C THR A 310 -12.71 -23.27 -34.11
N GLY A 311 -12.95 -22.30 -35.00
CA GLY A 311 -13.59 -21.01 -34.69
C GLY A 311 -12.67 -19.97 -34.15
N PHE A 312 -11.35 -20.18 -34.10
CA PHE A 312 -10.39 -19.18 -33.73
C PHE A 312 -10.14 -18.17 -34.87
N VAL A 313 -10.04 -16.90 -34.47
CA VAL A 313 -9.57 -15.77 -35.29
C VAL A 313 -8.15 -15.42 -34.87
N ASP A 314 -7.22 -15.38 -35.81
CA ASP A 314 -5.83 -15.05 -35.56
C ASP A 314 -5.63 -13.54 -35.62
N VAL A 315 -4.97 -13.00 -34.57
CA VAL A 315 -4.46 -11.62 -34.57
C VAL A 315 -2.97 -11.68 -34.80
N LYS A 316 -2.52 -11.06 -35.90
CA LYS A 316 -1.13 -11.09 -36.37
C LYS A 316 -0.47 -9.73 -36.25
N ASP A 317 0.84 -9.71 -36.10
CA ASP A 317 1.64 -8.51 -36.20
C ASP A 317 1.88 -8.08 -37.67
N LYS A 318 2.61 -6.97 -37.88
CA LYS A 318 2.96 -6.46 -39.20
C LYS A 318 3.86 -7.40 -40.03
N HIS A 319 4.43 -8.43 -39.43
CA HIS A 319 5.27 -9.44 -40.07
C HIS A 319 4.53 -10.76 -40.30
N GLY A 320 3.20 -10.81 -40.04
CA GLY A 320 2.39 -12.00 -40.22
C GLY A 320 2.48 -13.03 -39.09
N LYS A 321 3.24 -12.75 -38.03
CA LYS A 321 3.35 -13.63 -36.84
C LYS A 321 2.10 -13.52 -35.98
N VAL A 322 1.53 -14.68 -35.60
CA VAL A 322 0.37 -14.73 -34.71
C VAL A 322 0.78 -14.25 -33.32
N LEU A 323 0.18 -13.14 -32.88
CA LEU A 323 0.33 -12.59 -31.53
C LEU A 323 -0.55 -13.36 -30.54
N TYR A 324 -1.81 -13.53 -30.90
CA TYR A 324 -2.77 -14.33 -30.16
C TYR A 324 -3.93 -14.75 -31.07
N ARG A 325 -4.69 -15.75 -30.62
CA ARG A 325 -5.91 -16.20 -31.25
C ARG A 325 -7.07 -16.00 -30.30
N TYR A 326 -8.27 -15.77 -30.81
CA TYR A 326 -9.44 -15.70 -29.96
C TYR A 326 -10.64 -16.34 -30.64
N LYS A 327 -11.58 -16.81 -29.79
CA LYS A 327 -12.93 -17.20 -30.25
C LYS A 327 -13.95 -16.77 -29.22
N SER A 328 -15.20 -16.61 -29.61
CA SER A 328 -16.27 -16.22 -28.70
C SER A 328 -17.56 -17.01 -28.97
N CYS A 329 -18.37 -17.16 -27.96
CA CYS A 329 -19.73 -17.65 -28.07
C CYS A 329 -20.67 -16.74 -27.28
N ILE A 330 -21.95 -16.77 -27.64
CA ILE A 330 -23.02 -16.11 -26.86
C ILE A 330 -24.02 -17.21 -26.58
N ASP A 331 -24.28 -17.49 -25.30
CA ASP A 331 -25.20 -18.53 -24.86
C ASP A 331 -25.78 -18.19 -23.48
N GLU A 332 -26.71 -18.98 -23.00
CA GLU A 332 -27.28 -18.92 -21.67
C GLU A 332 -26.51 -19.84 -20.71
N PHE A 333 -25.94 -19.25 -19.67
CA PHE A 333 -25.17 -19.97 -18.68
C PHE A 333 -25.86 -19.98 -17.31
N PRO A 334 -25.94 -21.16 -16.65
CA PRO A 334 -26.62 -21.29 -15.37
C PRO A 334 -25.75 -20.82 -14.21
N TYR A 335 -26.32 -20.02 -13.31
CA TYR A 335 -25.73 -19.58 -12.08
C TYR A 335 -26.56 -19.98 -10.87
N LYS A 336 -25.95 -20.64 -9.89
CA LYS A 336 -26.60 -21.00 -8.63
C LYS A 336 -26.55 -19.77 -7.69
N VAL A 337 -27.69 -19.36 -7.18
CA VAL A 337 -27.87 -18.22 -6.29
C VAL A 337 -28.62 -18.67 -5.06
N GLU A 338 -28.11 -18.36 -3.92
CA GLU A 338 -28.77 -18.58 -2.65
C GLU A 338 -29.54 -17.31 -2.24
N GLN A 339 -30.83 -17.44 -1.97
CA GLN A 339 -31.68 -16.36 -1.48
C GLN A 339 -32.69 -16.96 -0.48
N GLY A 340 -32.71 -16.41 0.74
CA GLY A 340 -33.61 -16.88 1.79
C GLY A 340 -33.41 -18.36 2.16
N GLY A 341 -32.16 -18.87 2.16
CA GLY A 341 -31.83 -20.27 2.44
C GLY A 341 -32.18 -21.27 1.34
N LYS A 342 -32.69 -20.79 0.19
CA LYS A 342 -33.00 -21.65 -0.98
C LYS A 342 -32.05 -21.35 -2.12
N ILE A 343 -31.66 -22.41 -2.85
CA ILE A 343 -30.80 -22.30 -4.03
C ILE A 343 -31.67 -22.24 -5.29
N TYR A 344 -31.50 -21.17 -6.05
CA TYR A 344 -32.14 -20.97 -7.34
C TYR A 344 -31.11 -21.04 -8.48
N THR A 345 -31.53 -21.51 -9.65
CA THR A 345 -30.70 -21.44 -10.85
C THR A 345 -31.21 -20.32 -11.73
N VAL A 346 -30.35 -19.31 -11.96
CA VAL A 346 -30.64 -18.21 -12.88
C VAL A 346 -29.82 -18.41 -14.15
N LYS A 347 -30.46 -18.38 -15.31
CA LYS A 347 -29.75 -18.39 -16.60
C LYS A 347 -29.48 -16.97 -17.05
N LEU A 348 -28.21 -16.68 -17.37
CA LEU A 348 -27.80 -15.39 -17.88
C LEU A 348 -27.21 -15.51 -19.27
N ARG A 349 -27.68 -14.68 -20.19
CA ARG A 349 -27.09 -14.58 -21.53
C ARG A 349 -25.78 -13.82 -21.45
N GLU A 350 -24.68 -14.51 -21.77
CA GLU A 350 -23.32 -13.99 -21.70
C GLU A 350 -22.60 -14.18 -23.04
N LYS A 351 -21.74 -13.19 -23.35
CA LYS A 351 -20.69 -13.38 -24.36
C LYS A 351 -19.45 -13.88 -23.65
N ARG A 352 -18.98 -15.08 -24.00
CA ARG A 352 -17.70 -15.62 -23.51
C ARG A 352 -16.64 -15.46 -24.58
N LEU A 353 -15.47 -15.01 -24.15
CA LEU A 353 -14.29 -14.79 -24.98
C LEU A 353 -13.19 -15.73 -24.51
N LEU A 354 -12.65 -16.52 -25.39
CA LEU A 354 -11.48 -17.35 -25.18
C LEU A 354 -10.29 -16.77 -25.93
N THR A 355 -9.16 -16.61 -25.26
CA THR A 355 -7.92 -16.17 -25.90
C THR A 355 -6.83 -17.23 -25.76
N TYR A 356 -6.01 -17.37 -26.77
CA TYR A 356 -4.82 -18.22 -26.77
C TYR A 356 -3.61 -17.43 -27.23
N ASN A 357 -2.59 -17.35 -26.39
CA ASN A 357 -1.34 -16.70 -26.73
C ASN A 357 -0.23 -17.75 -26.85
N PRO A 358 0.34 -17.97 -28.07
CA PRO A 358 1.35 -19.00 -28.30
C PRO A 358 2.60 -18.84 -27.43
N SER A 359 3.04 -17.60 -27.20
CA SER A 359 4.24 -17.33 -26.38
C SER A 359 4.02 -17.66 -24.90
N LEU A 360 2.85 -17.30 -24.35
CA LEU A 360 2.49 -17.64 -22.97
C LEU A 360 2.28 -19.15 -22.81
N ALA A 361 1.65 -19.79 -23.82
CA ALA A 361 1.48 -21.25 -23.84
C ALA A 361 2.82 -21.98 -23.85
N ALA A 362 3.78 -21.55 -24.66
CA ALA A 362 5.12 -22.10 -24.71
C ALA A 362 5.86 -21.95 -23.36
N LYS A 363 5.79 -20.75 -22.76
CA LYS A 363 6.36 -20.51 -21.42
C LYS A 363 5.75 -21.43 -20.36
N LYS A 364 4.41 -21.57 -20.36
CA LYS A 364 3.71 -22.43 -19.39
C LYS A 364 4.04 -23.91 -19.57
N ARG A 365 4.15 -24.36 -20.82
CA ARG A 365 4.56 -25.72 -21.14
C ARG A 365 6.00 -25.99 -20.64
N HIS A 366 6.90 -25.03 -20.83
CA HIS A 366 8.27 -25.14 -20.30
C HIS A 366 8.28 -25.27 -18.76
N GLU A 367 7.48 -24.48 -18.06
CA GLU A 367 7.34 -24.57 -16.59
C GLU A 367 6.82 -25.95 -16.16
N ILE A 368 5.78 -26.46 -16.84
CA ILE A 368 5.21 -27.78 -16.57
C ILE A 368 6.25 -28.86 -16.80
N ASN A 369 6.96 -28.85 -17.94
CA ASN A 369 8.00 -29.82 -18.25
C ASN A 369 9.13 -29.80 -17.21
N ARG A 370 9.55 -28.62 -16.74
CA ARG A 370 10.55 -28.50 -15.66
C ARG A 370 10.04 -29.14 -14.36
N MET A 371 8.76 -28.98 -14.02
CA MET A 371 8.20 -29.63 -12.83
C MET A 371 8.06 -31.14 -13.01
N ILE A 372 7.75 -31.63 -14.23
CA ILE A 372 7.74 -33.07 -14.54
C ILE A 372 9.14 -33.68 -14.41
N GLU A 373 10.16 -33.04 -14.95
CA GLU A 373 11.55 -33.50 -14.81
C GLU A 373 11.98 -33.53 -13.34
N LYS A 374 11.64 -32.49 -12.56
CA LYS A 374 11.85 -32.52 -11.11
C LYS A 374 11.14 -33.71 -10.45
N ALA A 375 9.89 -33.96 -10.79
CA ALA A 375 9.12 -35.10 -10.26
C ALA A 375 9.77 -36.44 -10.58
N LYS A 376 10.24 -36.65 -11.83
CA LYS A 376 10.96 -37.86 -12.24
C LYS A 376 12.24 -38.08 -11.44
N THR A 377 13.04 -37.02 -11.27
CA THR A 377 14.31 -37.09 -10.51
C THR A 377 14.07 -37.48 -9.05
N LEU A 378 13.05 -36.83 -8.41
CA LEU A 378 12.71 -37.11 -7.02
C LEU A 378 12.11 -38.52 -6.85
N THR A 379 11.32 -39.02 -7.79
CA THR A 379 10.80 -40.38 -7.79
C THR A 379 11.95 -41.40 -7.82
N ALA A 380 12.95 -41.19 -8.67
CA ALA A 380 14.14 -42.07 -8.78
C ALA A 380 15.03 -41.98 -7.54
N SER A 381 15.14 -40.85 -6.88
CA SER A 381 15.98 -40.65 -5.71
C SER A 381 15.36 -41.05 -4.37
N GLN A 382 14.14 -41.56 -4.36
CA GLN A 382 13.37 -41.89 -3.14
C GLN A 382 13.25 -40.71 -2.14
N ALA A 383 13.19 -39.49 -2.65
CA ALA A 383 13.09 -38.28 -1.86
C ALA A 383 11.80 -38.25 -0.97
N LYS A 384 11.83 -37.43 0.07
CA LYS A 384 10.65 -37.24 0.93
C LYS A 384 9.56 -36.46 0.20
N ARG A 385 8.29 -36.76 0.53
CA ARG A 385 7.12 -36.10 -0.10
C ARG A 385 7.22 -34.56 -0.07
N THR A 386 7.76 -33.99 0.99
CA THR A 386 7.92 -32.52 1.16
C THR A 386 8.86 -31.89 0.12
N GLU A 387 9.79 -32.66 -0.44
CA GLU A 387 10.75 -32.18 -1.45
C GLU A 387 10.13 -31.96 -2.82
N TYR A 388 8.98 -32.58 -3.10
CA TYR A 388 8.29 -32.41 -4.36
C TYR A 388 7.68 -31.00 -4.53
N GLY A 389 7.22 -30.36 -3.44
CA GLY A 389 6.56 -29.06 -3.51
C GLY A 389 5.42 -29.08 -4.56
N GLU A 390 5.42 -28.10 -5.47
CA GLU A 390 4.42 -28.02 -6.56
C GLU A 390 4.48 -29.19 -7.57
N ALA A 391 5.63 -29.84 -7.69
CA ALA A 391 5.78 -31.03 -8.55
C ALA A 391 5.05 -32.27 -7.99
N GLY A 392 4.65 -32.24 -6.71
CA GLY A 392 3.96 -33.34 -6.03
C GLY A 392 2.62 -33.74 -6.69
N LYS A 393 1.99 -32.83 -7.46
CA LYS A 393 0.78 -33.14 -8.22
C LYS A 393 0.99 -34.15 -9.37
N TYR A 394 2.24 -34.28 -9.85
CA TYR A 394 2.61 -35.21 -10.92
C TYR A 394 3.11 -36.56 -10.40
N VAL A 395 2.92 -36.83 -9.11
CA VAL A 395 3.38 -38.05 -8.46
C VAL A 395 2.23 -38.72 -7.70
N CYS A 396 2.14 -40.04 -7.83
CA CYS A 396 1.27 -40.88 -7.03
C CYS A 396 2.07 -41.46 -5.85
N PHE A 397 1.56 -41.23 -4.61
CA PHE A 397 2.14 -41.78 -3.38
C PHE A 397 1.35 -42.93 -2.79
N THR A 398 0.15 -43.18 -3.33
CA THR A 398 -0.77 -44.26 -2.89
C THR A 398 -1.30 -44.98 -4.08
N ASP A 399 -1.65 -46.27 -3.89
CA ASP A 399 -2.41 -47.03 -4.87
C ASP A 399 -3.88 -46.56 -4.97
N GLY A 400 -4.63 -47.07 -5.94
CA GLY A 400 -6.04 -46.73 -6.13
C GLY A 400 -6.95 -47.11 -4.96
N LYS A 401 -6.44 -47.84 -3.95
CA LYS A 401 -7.13 -48.21 -2.70
C LYS A 401 -6.69 -47.38 -1.49
N GLY A 402 -5.82 -46.38 -1.72
CA GLY A 402 -5.34 -45.49 -0.66
C GLY A 402 -4.18 -46.06 0.19
N ASN A 403 -3.67 -47.24 -0.11
CA ASN A 403 -2.50 -47.80 0.57
C ASN A 403 -1.22 -47.14 0.07
N ARG A 404 -0.17 -47.15 0.90
CA ARG A 404 1.16 -46.66 0.54
C ARG A 404 1.72 -47.50 -0.62
N ALA A 405 1.84 -46.88 -1.80
CA ALA A 405 2.44 -47.48 -2.96
C ALA A 405 3.87 -46.98 -3.18
N SER A 406 4.60 -47.64 -4.05
CA SER A 406 5.86 -47.10 -4.61
C SER A 406 5.55 -45.76 -5.30
N VAL A 407 6.44 -44.78 -5.13
CA VAL A 407 6.33 -43.48 -5.78
C VAL A 407 6.37 -43.66 -7.30
N SER A 408 5.32 -43.22 -7.99
CA SER A 408 5.19 -43.33 -9.46
C SER A 408 4.69 -42.01 -10.06
N MET A 409 4.88 -41.84 -11.37
CA MET A 409 4.38 -40.67 -12.08
C MET A 409 2.86 -40.73 -12.27
N ASN A 410 2.19 -39.60 -12.01
CA ASN A 410 0.76 -39.43 -12.28
C ASN A 410 0.56 -38.93 -13.71
N GLN A 411 0.44 -39.89 -14.66
CA GLN A 411 0.31 -39.60 -16.09
C GLN A 411 -0.95 -38.80 -16.40
N ASP A 412 -2.07 -39.11 -15.75
CA ASP A 412 -3.33 -38.39 -15.95
C ASP A 412 -3.22 -36.90 -15.59
N ALA A 413 -2.53 -36.59 -14.49
CA ALA A 413 -2.31 -35.19 -14.10
C ALA A 413 -1.36 -34.46 -15.07
N ILE A 414 -0.36 -35.16 -15.59
CA ILE A 414 0.57 -34.64 -16.60
C ILE A 414 -0.18 -34.33 -17.89
N ASP A 415 -0.92 -35.29 -18.43
CA ASP A 415 -1.65 -35.15 -19.69
C ASP A 415 -2.70 -34.06 -19.60
N LYS A 416 -3.40 -33.99 -18.47
CA LYS A 416 -4.37 -32.94 -18.18
C LYS A 416 -3.75 -31.54 -18.16
N ASP A 417 -2.62 -31.35 -17.45
CA ASP A 417 -1.97 -30.06 -17.38
C ASP A 417 -1.32 -29.66 -18.71
N LEU A 418 -0.71 -30.60 -19.44
CA LEU A 418 -0.17 -30.34 -20.77
C LEU A 418 -1.27 -29.96 -21.76
N ARG A 419 -2.41 -30.68 -21.74
CA ARG A 419 -3.58 -30.40 -22.61
C ARG A 419 -4.16 -29.00 -22.30
N LEU A 420 -4.28 -28.65 -21.02
CA LEU A 420 -4.79 -27.34 -20.59
C LEU A 420 -3.78 -26.19 -20.72
N SER A 421 -2.48 -26.49 -20.81
CA SER A 421 -1.42 -25.45 -20.99
C SER A 421 -1.47 -24.79 -22.36
N LEU A 422 -2.22 -25.39 -23.31
CA LEU A 422 -2.44 -24.81 -24.62
C LEU A 422 -3.40 -23.62 -24.61
N ILE A 423 -4.08 -23.38 -23.49
CA ILE A 423 -5.19 -22.43 -23.41
C ILE A 423 -4.98 -21.53 -22.19
N HIS A 424 -4.73 -20.25 -22.43
CA HIS A 424 -4.83 -19.18 -21.44
C HIS A 424 -6.10 -18.37 -21.70
N ILE A 425 -6.87 -18.27 -20.65
CA ILE A 425 -8.06 -17.42 -20.61
C ILE A 425 -7.77 -16.22 -19.75
#